data_7330ba0db3cb56e30d744c1cf10336dc
#
_entry.id   7330ba0db3cb56e30d744c1cf10336dc
#
_cell.length_a   1.000
_cell.length_b   1.000
_cell.length_c   1.000
_cell.angle_alpha   90.00
_cell.angle_beta   90.00
_cell.angle_gamma   90.00
#
_symmetry.space_group_name_H-M   'P 1'
#
loop_
_entity.id
_entity.type
_entity.pdbx_description
1 polymer ?
#
loop_
_entity_poly.entity_id
_entity_poly.type
_entity_poly.pdbx_seq_one_letter_code
_entity_poly.pdbx_strand_id
1 'polypeptide(L)'
;MPSNESTVAKEKVFSEQTGIRVEKVTPEIAQEAGLPRAEGLVVTDVIPGSSADDIGLNRGDIILEANRNKVSSISEWEGIIGQLKTGDTLLLLVFRGGHTYYVPVKIEEVE
;
A
#
# COMPACT_ATOMS: atom_id res chain seq x y z
N MET A 1 -20.21 17.90 2.40
CA MET A 1 -20.07 17.30 1.07
C MET A 1 -20.04 15.80 1.21
N PRO A 2 -21.16 15.17 0.96
CA PRO A 2 -21.24 13.72 1.24
C PRO A 2 -20.24 12.88 0.46
N SER A 3 -20.04 13.17 -0.81
CA SER A 3 -19.13 12.36 -1.62
C SER A 3 -17.69 12.48 -1.16
N ASN A 4 -17.28 13.68 -0.80
CA ASN A 4 -15.92 13.88 -0.30
C ASN A 4 -15.71 13.18 1.03
N GLU A 5 -16.73 13.25 1.87
CA GLU A 5 -16.63 12.59 3.17
C GLU A 5 -16.54 11.09 3.02
N SER A 6 -17.31 10.52 2.09
CA SER A 6 -17.25 9.08 1.84
C SER A 6 -15.87 8.66 1.35
N THR A 7 -15.31 9.41 0.43
CA THR A 7 -13.98 9.09 -0.11
C THR A 7 -12.93 9.16 0.98
N VAL A 8 -12.98 10.21 1.79
CA VAL A 8 -12.01 10.38 2.87
C VAL A 8 -12.14 9.25 3.89
N ALA A 9 -13.38 8.91 4.25
CA ALA A 9 -13.61 7.85 5.21
C ALA A 9 -13.08 6.52 4.71
N LYS A 10 -13.29 6.23 3.42
CA LYS A 10 -12.82 4.99 2.83
C LYS A 10 -11.30 4.90 2.84
N GLU A 11 -10.64 5.98 2.43
CA GLU A 11 -9.18 6.01 2.46
C GLU A 11 -8.65 5.83 3.87
N LYS A 12 -9.32 6.47 4.82
CA LYS A 12 -8.90 6.41 6.21
C LYS A 12 -8.99 4.98 6.75
N VAL A 13 -10.08 4.27 6.40
CA VAL A 13 -10.25 2.89 6.85
C VAL A 13 -9.11 2.02 6.36
N PHE A 14 -8.79 2.09 5.07
CA PHE A 14 -7.71 1.28 4.54
C PHE A 14 -6.38 1.66 5.16
N SER A 15 -6.12 2.95 5.31
CA SER A 15 -4.89 3.42 5.93
C SER A 15 -4.74 2.91 7.35
N GLU A 16 -5.81 2.93 8.11
CA GLU A 16 -5.76 2.50 9.52
C GLU A 16 -5.49 1.01 9.63
N GLN A 17 -6.07 0.20 8.76
CA GLN A 17 -5.89 -1.25 8.84
C GLN A 17 -4.46 -1.66 8.52
N THR A 18 -3.84 -1.03 7.55
CA THR A 18 -2.48 -1.37 7.13
C THR A 18 -1.47 -0.34 7.58
N GLY A 19 -1.93 0.89 7.82
CA GLY A 19 -1.05 2.00 8.09
C GLY A 19 -0.42 2.56 6.83
N ILE A 20 -0.93 2.21 5.65
CA ILE A 20 -0.34 2.58 4.38
C ILE A 20 -1.35 3.32 3.53
N ARG A 21 -0.92 4.43 2.95
CA ARG A 21 -1.67 5.11 1.92
C ARG A 21 -0.92 4.95 0.61
N VAL A 22 -1.62 4.57 -0.45
CA VAL A 22 -0.99 4.30 -1.74
C VAL A 22 -1.66 5.07 -2.86
N GLU A 23 -0.93 5.27 -3.94
CA GLU A 23 -1.44 5.86 -5.17
C GLU A 23 -0.88 5.09 -6.34
N LYS A 24 -1.56 5.20 -7.48
CA LYS A 24 -1.12 4.52 -8.69
C LYS A 24 0.22 5.10 -9.15
N VAL A 25 1.12 4.23 -9.58
CA VAL A 25 2.41 4.66 -10.12
C VAL A 25 2.18 5.21 -11.53
N THR A 26 2.56 6.47 -11.72
CA THR A 26 2.54 7.10 -13.04
C THR A 26 3.86 6.85 -13.74
N PRO A 27 3.93 7.08 -15.07
CA PRO A 27 5.22 6.95 -15.77
C PRO A 27 6.31 7.83 -15.17
N GLU A 28 5.96 9.00 -14.67
CA GLU A 28 6.93 9.88 -14.05
C GLU A 28 7.48 9.28 -12.76
N ILE A 29 6.58 8.74 -11.94
CA ILE A 29 7.00 8.11 -10.68
C ILE A 29 7.87 6.88 -10.97
N ALA A 30 7.48 6.08 -11.96
CA ALA A 30 8.26 4.91 -12.33
C ALA A 30 9.67 5.31 -12.76
N GLN A 31 9.77 6.35 -13.55
CA GLN A 31 11.06 6.84 -14.02
C GLN A 31 11.93 7.30 -12.86
N GLU A 32 11.35 8.06 -11.95
CA GLU A 32 12.08 8.55 -10.79
C GLU A 32 12.55 7.42 -9.89
N ALA A 33 11.74 6.38 -9.78
CA ALA A 33 12.05 5.24 -8.93
C ALA A 33 12.98 4.23 -9.59
N GLY A 34 13.20 4.36 -10.90
CA GLY A 34 14.04 3.41 -11.63
C GLY A 34 13.30 2.16 -12.06
N LEU A 35 11.98 2.21 -12.11
CA LEU A 35 11.19 1.08 -12.64
C LEU A 35 11.19 1.09 -14.16
N PRO A 36 11.25 -0.09 -14.78
CA PRO A 36 11.24 -0.15 -16.25
C PRO A 36 9.91 0.26 -16.87
N ARG A 37 8.84 0.22 -16.10
CA ARG A 37 7.51 0.60 -16.59
C ARG A 37 6.64 1.09 -15.44
N ALA A 38 5.55 1.77 -15.77
CA ALA A 38 4.61 2.26 -14.76
C ALA A 38 3.74 1.11 -14.28
N GLU A 39 4.11 0.51 -13.16
CA GLU A 39 3.34 -0.57 -12.56
C GLU A 39 3.44 -0.46 -11.04
N GLY A 40 2.48 -1.07 -10.35
CA GLY A 40 2.48 -1.07 -8.91
C GLY A 40 1.82 0.16 -8.31
N LEU A 41 1.94 0.28 -7.01
CA LEU A 41 1.37 1.40 -6.25
C LEU A 41 2.49 2.02 -5.42
N VAL A 42 2.54 3.34 -5.41
CA VAL A 42 3.55 4.04 -4.62
C VAL A 42 2.99 4.35 -3.24
N VAL A 43 3.80 4.13 -2.21
CA VAL A 43 3.43 4.47 -0.84
C VAL A 43 3.59 5.98 -0.68
N THR A 44 2.47 6.65 -0.41
CA THR A 44 2.49 8.10 -0.23
C THR A 44 2.52 8.50 1.22
N ASP A 45 2.14 7.60 2.12
CA ASP A 45 2.18 7.90 3.54
C ASP A 45 2.17 6.61 4.34
N VAL A 46 2.81 6.65 5.51
CA VAL A 46 2.84 5.54 6.47
C VAL A 46 2.49 6.12 7.82
N ILE A 47 1.46 5.54 8.46
CA ILE A 47 1.00 6.05 9.76
C ILE A 47 2.04 5.68 10.82
N PRO A 48 2.55 6.64 11.59
CA PRO A 48 3.51 6.35 12.65
C PRO A 48 2.95 5.36 13.66
N GLY A 49 3.74 4.37 14.01
CA GLY A 49 3.35 3.37 15.00
C GLY A 49 2.49 2.24 14.43
N SER A 50 2.19 2.28 13.14
CA SER A 50 1.41 1.21 12.50
C SER A 50 2.29 -0.01 12.23
N SER A 51 1.65 -1.11 11.85
CA SER A 51 2.37 -2.32 11.47
C SER A 51 3.36 -2.05 10.34
N ALA A 52 2.94 -1.25 9.36
CA ALA A 52 3.80 -0.92 8.24
C ALA A 52 5.02 -0.11 8.70
N ASP A 53 4.80 0.83 9.60
CA ASP A 53 5.89 1.63 10.14
C ASP A 53 6.88 0.75 10.91
N ASP A 54 6.35 -0.18 11.70
CA ASP A 54 7.18 -1.05 12.54
C ASP A 54 8.14 -1.91 11.70
N ILE A 55 7.72 -2.34 10.53
CA ILE A 55 8.57 -3.19 9.69
C ILE A 55 9.40 -2.39 8.69
N GLY A 56 9.35 -1.06 8.76
CA GLY A 56 10.26 -0.23 8.00
C GLY A 56 9.79 0.17 6.62
N LEU A 57 8.49 0.12 6.36
CA LEU A 57 7.96 0.60 5.09
C LEU A 57 8.03 2.13 5.07
N ASN A 58 8.45 2.70 3.97
CA ASN A 58 8.68 4.14 3.85
C ASN A 58 7.91 4.74 2.69
N ARG A 59 7.68 6.04 2.78
CA ARG A 59 7.14 6.80 1.67
C ARG A 59 8.08 6.68 0.49
N GLY A 60 7.51 6.52 -0.70
CA GLY A 60 8.27 6.34 -1.91
C GLY A 60 8.54 4.89 -2.27
N ASP A 61 8.30 3.96 -1.37
CA ASP A 61 8.37 2.54 -1.71
C ASP A 61 7.27 2.21 -2.72
N ILE A 62 7.55 1.27 -3.61
CA ILE A 62 6.56 0.87 -4.61
C ILE A 62 6.15 -0.56 -4.35
N ILE A 63 4.85 -0.75 -4.21
CA ILE A 63 4.28 -2.07 -3.97
C ILE A 63 3.94 -2.69 -5.32
N LEU A 64 4.59 -3.78 -5.65
CA LEU A 64 4.39 -4.47 -6.92
C LEU A 64 3.37 -5.60 -6.80
N GLU A 65 3.31 -6.24 -5.64
CA GLU A 65 2.39 -7.34 -5.39
C GLU A 65 1.88 -7.27 -3.97
N ALA A 66 0.66 -7.76 -3.79
CA ALA A 66 0.08 -7.93 -2.46
C ALA A 66 -0.46 -9.35 -2.42
N ASN A 67 0.03 -10.16 -1.45
CA ASN A 67 -0.30 -11.58 -1.32
C ASN A 67 -0.10 -12.32 -2.63
N ARG A 68 1.01 -12.00 -3.30
CA ARG A 68 1.45 -12.62 -4.55
C ARG A 68 0.58 -12.30 -5.74
N ASN A 69 -0.30 -11.32 -5.62
CA ASN A 69 -1.10 -10.83 -6.73
C ASN A 69 -0.58 -9.47 -7.13
N LYS A 70 -0.37 -9.28 -8.43
CA LYS A 70 0.07 -7.98 -8.92
C LYS A 70 -0.98 -6.93 -8.64
N VAL A 71 -0.53 -5.76 -8.21
CA VAL A 71 -1.41 -4.63 -7.97
C VAL A 71 -0.91 -3.45 -8.77
N SER A 72 -1.79 -2.85 -9.56
CA SER A 72 -1.47 -1.67 -10.35
C SER A 72 -2.59 -0.65 -10.30
N SER A 73 -3.63 -0.93 -9.51
CA SER A 73 -4.74 0.00 -9.34
C SER A 73 -5.18 -0.02 -7.90
N ILE A 74 -5.80 1.08 -7.50
CA ILE A 74 -6.35 1.18 -6.15
C ILE A 74 -7.46 0.14 -5.94
N SER A 75 -8.23 -0.11 -6.99
CA SER A 75 -9.29 -1.11 -6.94
C SER A 75 -8.77 -2.50 -6.58
N GLU A 76 -7.67 -2.90 -7.21
CA GLU A 76 -7.06 -4.19 -6.92
C GLU A 76 -6.56 -4.25 -5.49
N TRP A 77 -5.93 -3.17 -5.04
CA TRP A 77 -5.43 -3.05 -3.69
C TRP A 77 -6.56 -3.18 -2.68
N GLU A 78 -7.63 -2.42 -2.89
CA GLU A 78 -8.78 -2.45 -1.97
C GLU A 78 -9.43 -3.82 -1.93
N GLY A 79 -9.49 -4.50 -3.08
CA GLY A 79 -10.05 -5.84 -3.14
C GLY A 79 -9.28 -6.83 -2.30
N ILE A 80 -7.96 -6.74 -2.33
CA ILE A 80 -7.12 -7.64 -1.55
C ILE A 80 -7.22 -7.31 -0.06
N ILE A 81 -7.11 -6.03 0.29
CA ILE A 81 -7.18 -5.61 1.68
C ILE A 81 -8.53 -5.95 2.29
N GLY A 82 -9.60 -5.78 1.51
CA GLY A 82 -10.96 -6.02 2.00
C GLY A 82 -11.24 -7.48 2.34
N GLN A 83 -10.44 -8.41 1.85
CA GLN A 83 -10.59 -9.82 2.15
C GLN A 83 -9.82 -10.26 3.40
N LEU A 84 -8.99 -9.39 3.91
CA LEU A 84 -8.15 -9.73 5.05
C LEU A 84 -8.87 -9.42 6.36
N LYS A 85 -8.54 -10.19 7.37
CA LYS A 85 -9.12 -10.06 8.71
C LYS A 85 -8.03 -9.67 9.69
N THR A 86 -8.45 -9.13 10.82
CA THR A 86 -7.53 -8.80 11.90
C THR A 86 -6.68 -10.04 12.24
N GLY A 87 -5.39 -9.84 12.27
CA GLY A 87 -4.45 -10.92 12.55
C GLY A 87 -3.86 -11.58 11.32
N ASP A 88 -4.47 -11.34 10.15
CA ASP A 88 -3.90 -11.85 8.90
C ASP A 88 -2.62 -11.08 8.57
N THR A 89 -1.78 -11.70 7.77
CA THR A 89 -0.56 -11.06 7.29
C THR A 89 -0.71 -10.73 5.81
N LEU A 90 -0.44 -9.48 5.48
CA LEU A 90 -0.43 -9.01 4.09
C LEU A 90 1.02 -9.02 3.62
N LEU A 91 1.33 -9.91 2.67
CA LEU A 91 2.69 -10.00 2.15
C LEU A 91 2.82 -9.07 0.95
N LEU A 92 3.71 -8.10 1.06
CA LEU A 92 3.94 -7.13 0.00
C LEU A 92 5.27 -7.38 -0.68
N LEU A 93 5.30 -7.27 -2.00
CA LEU A 93 6.55 -7.21 -2.74
C LEU A 93 6.83 -5.74 -3.01
N VAL A 94 7.89 -5.24 -2.43
CA VAL A 94 8.22 -3.81 -2.45
C VAL A 94 9.48 -3.58 -3.25
N PHE A 95 9.43 -2.58 -4.12
CA PHE A 95 10.59 -2.12 -4.90
C PHE A 95 11.13 -0.86 -4.26
N ARG A 96 12.40 -0.89 -3.93
CA ARG A 96 13.09 0.25 -3.29
C ARG A 96 14.52 0.29 -3.76
N GLY A 97 14.91 1.40 -4.39
CA GLY A 97 16.31 1.62 -4.76
C GLY A 97 16.88 0.55 -5.67
N GLY A 98 16.10 0.05 -6.60
CA GLY A 98 16.56 -0.95 -7.56
C GLY A 98 16.45 -2.39 -7.08
N HIS A 99 15.98 -2.60 -5.87
CA HIS A 99 15.87 -3.95 -5.28
C HIS A 99 14.44 -4.23 -4.87
N THR A 100 14.12 -5.53 -4.79
CA THR A 100 12.80 -5.94 -4.32
C THR A 100 12.94 -6.68 -3.00
N TYR A 101 11.93 -6.49 -2.14
CA TYR A 101 11.87 -7.11 -0.82
C TYR A 101 10.47 -7.60 -0.54
N TYR A 102 10.35 -8.72 0.15
CA TYR A 102 9.07 -9.12 0.70
C TYR A 102 8.92 -8.52 2.08
N VAL A 103 7.79 -7.87 2.30
CA VAL A 103 7.51 -7.15 3.54
C VAL A 103 6.19 -7.67 4.10
N PRO A 104 6.18 -8.35 5.27
CA PRO A 104 4.94 -8.84 5.87
C PRO A 104 4.32 -7.75 6.76
N VAL A 105 3.11 -7.35 6.42
CA VAL A 105 2.38 -6.34 7.19
C VAL A 105 1.23 -7.02 7.90
N LYS A 106 1.18 -6.90 9.21
CA LYS A 106 0.09 -7.49 9.97
C LYS A 106 -1.12 -6.58 9.93
N ILE A 107 -2.28 -7.18 9.70
CA ILE A 107 -3.54 -6.42 9.67
C ILE A 107 -3.99 -6.20 11.10
N GLU A 108 -4.18 -4.94 11.47
CA GLU A 108 -4.55 -4.56 12.82
C GLU A 108 -6.03 -4.22 12.90
N GLU A 109 -6.56 -4.39 14.10
CA GLU A 109 -7.94 -4.02 14.36
C GLU A 109 -8.08 -2.50 14.35
N VAL A 110 -9.13 -2.01 13.69
CA VAL A 110 -9.43 -0.59 13.61
C VAL A 110 -10.62 -0.30 14.51
N GLU A 111 -10.45 0.67 15.39
CA GLU A 111 -11.52 1.05 16.32
C GLU A 111 -12.10 2.40 15.99
#